data_04ba65d288a554b16b37e2a836b729cd
#
_entry.id   04ba65d288a554b16b37e2a836b729cd
#
_cell.length_a   1.000
_cell.length_b   1.000
_cell.length_c   1.000
_cell.angle_alpha   90.00
_cell.angle_beta   90.00
_cell.angle_gamma   90.00
#
_symmetry.space_group_name_H-M   'P 1'
#
loop_
_entity.id
_entity.type
_entity.pdbx_description
1 polymer ?
#
loop_
_entity_poly.entity_id
_entity_poly.type
_entity_poly.pdbx_seq_one_letter_code
_entity_poly.pdbx_strand_id
1 'polypeptide(L)'
;VAGAATETVGTLEVALEHAARLLPADASAAEAQAREILKVVPDHPQALRLLGAALRRQGEIEAAEAAYLRSVKGSVNDPDLVKAANALVENRLAVAEQTLRAILMARPTDVAAIRMLAETGMRLGRYDDAENLLARCVELAPGFTAARHNYATVLYRQNKSLPAIAEVDRLLADDPANPGYRNLKAAALARIGEYDQAIALYASVLKDQPRQPKVWMSYGHSLKTVGRQAECIDAYRRCVALAPQFGEAWWSLANLKTVSFDAADVAAMAAQLTRADLSDEDRFHLEFALGKAREDAGDYAAAFGHYERGNALRRQALDYEAGETDDQVRRSKALFDKPFFAARAGQGSSAPDPIFIVGLPRAGSTLVEQILASHSQVEGTQELPDIIALARRLGGKARKASESQYPEVLADLGPRELTALGEEYMARAEPHRKLGRPFFIDKMPNNWAHLGLIHLALPNAKIIDARRHPLGCCFSGFKQHFARGQGFTYDLSDLGRYYAAYVDYLAHIDAVLPGRVHRVIYERMVSDPEAETRALLAHCGLPFEDACLRFYENDRAVRTASSEQVRRPIFTDAADHWRNFDPWLAPLKAALGPVLDCYPKAPGT
;
A
#
# COMPACT_ATOMS: atom_id res chain seq x y z
N VAL A 1 -16.03 59.75 46.88
CA VAL A 1 -17.17 59.38 46.04
C VAL A 1 -16.74 58.12 45.29
N ALA A 2 -17.21 56.95 45.77
CA ALA A 2 -17.00 55.66 45.13
C ALA A 2 -17.92 55.54 43.90
N GLY A 3 -17.38 55.44 42.73
CA GLY A 3 -18.12 55.10 41.52
C GLY A 3 -18.55 53.63 41.57
N ALA A 4 -19.84 53.38 41.68
CA ALA A 4 -20.45 52.06 41.53
C ALA A 4 -20.22 51.60 40.10
N ALA A 5 -19.49 50.52 39.94
CA ALA A 5 -19.44 49.79 38.67
C ALA A 5 -20.86 49.27 38.40
N THR A 6 -21.50 49.77 37.36
CA THR A 6 -22.76 49.23 36.85
C THR A 6 -22.47 47.81 36.31
N GLU A 7 -22.89 46.79 37.05
CA GLU A 7 -22.95 45.42 36.55
C GLU A 7 -23.92 45.37 35.35
N THR A 8 -23.40 45.26 34.17
CA THR A 8 -24.19 45.01 32.96
C THR A 8 -24.64 43.54 32.99
N VAL A 9 -25.85 43.28 33.42
CA VAL A 9 -26.51 41.98 33.34
C VAL A 9 -26.82 41.71 31.85
N GLY A 10 -26.00 40.91 31.19
CA GLY A 10 -26.21 40.46 29.81
C GLY A 10 -26.69 39.00 29.76
N THR A 11 -27.33 38.62 28.65
CA THR A 11 -27.66 37.22 28.39
C THR A 11 -26.36 36.40 28.21
N LEU A 12 -26.43 35.07 28.39
CA LEU A 12 -25.31 34.16 28.18
C LEU A 12 -24.66 34.33 26.78
N GLU A 13 -25.48 34.55 25.76
CA GLU A 13 -25.01 34.80 24.38
C GLU A 13 -24.17 36.06 24.28
N VAL A 14 -24.62 37.16 24.85
CA VAL A 14 -23.90 38.44 24.88
C VAL A 14 -22.55 38.29 25.60
N ALA A 15 -22.53 37.55 26.71
CA ALA A 15 -21.30 37.28 27.45
C ALA A 15 -20.29 36.45 26.66
N LEU A 16 -20.75 35.42 25.92
CA LEU A 16 -19.92 34.60 25.02
C LEU A 16 -19.37 35.39 23.83
N GLU A 17 -20.20 36.24 23.21
CA GLU A 17 -19.76 37.14 22.13
C GLU A 17 -18.73 38.16 22.62
N HIS A 18 -18.92 38.67 23.85
CA HIS A 18 -17.96 39.58 24.46
C HIS A 18 -16.60 38.90 24.69
N ALA A 19 -16.58 37.68 25.27
CA ALA A 19 -15.36 36.90 25.44
C ALA A 19 -14.66 36.63 24.11
N ALA A 20 -15.44 36.29 23.07
CA ALA A 20 -14.89 36.02 21.73
C ALA A 20 -14.26 37.27 21.08
N ARG A 21 -14.86 38.45 21.29
CA ARG A 21 -14.31 39.74 20.81
C ARG A 21 -13.04 40.16 21.55
N LEU A 22 -12.94 39.85 22.84
CA LEU A 22 -11.75 40.15 23.65
C LEU A 22 -10.56 39.28 23.25
N LEU A 23 -10.79 38.03 22.86
CA LEU A 23 -9.75 37.02 22.62
C LEU A 23 -8.62 37.47 21.66
N PRO A 24 -8.84 38.14 20.53
CA PRO A 24 -7.77 38.62 19.66
C PRO A 24 -6.90 39.73 20.26
N ALA A 25 -7.47 40.59 21.07
CA ALA A 25 -6.87 41.83 21.58
C ALA A 25 -6.29 41.66 22.99
N ASP A 26 -7.02 41.01 23.88
CA ASP A 26 -6.67 40.81 25.30
C ASP A 26 -7.08 39.41 25.77
N ALA A 27 -6.10 38.49 25.73
CA ALA A 27 -6.31 37.09 26.12
C ALA A 27 -6.65 36.96 27.62
N SER A 28 -6.10 37.83 28.48
CA SER A 28 -6.37 37.80 29.94
C SER A 28 -7.80 38.25 30.25
N ALA A 29 -8.29 39.30 29.59
CA ALA A 29 -9.67 39.73 29.74
C ALA A 29 -10.65 38.67 29.18
N ALA A 30 -10.31 38.02 28.07
CA ALA A 30 -11.10 36.91 27.50
C ALA A 30 -11.15 35.70 28.45
N GLU A 31 -10.04 35.35 29.11
CA GLU A 31 -10.01 34.34 30.15
C GLU A 31 -10.91 34.67 31.33
N ALA A 32 -10.78 35.89 31.87
CA ALA A 32 -11.58 36.33 32.99
C ALA A 32 -13.09 36.23 32.66
N GLN A 33 -13.49 36.74 31.50
CA GLN A 33 -14.88 36.65 31.03
C GLN A 33 -15.37 35.21 30.87
N ALA A 34 -14.53 34.31 30.28
CA ALA A 34 -14.88 32.91 30.13
C ALA A 34 -15.04 32.21 31.49
N ARG A 35 -14.19 32.51 32.46
CA ARG A 35 -14.29 32.00 33.84
C ARG A 35 -15.57 32.47 34.54
N GLU A 36 -15.98 33.72 34.36
CA GLU A 36 -17.26 34.23 34.93
C GLU A 36 -18.45 33.46 34.33
N ILE A 37 -18.47 33.23 33.02
CA ILE A 37 -19.50 32.41 32.40
C ILE A 37 -19.53 30.99 33.01
N LEU A 38 -18.35 30.36 33.22
CA LEU A 38 -18.24 29.03 33.77
C LEU A 38 -18.60 28.91 35.25
N LYS A 39 -18.66 30.01 36.02
CA LYS A 39 -19.24 30.01 37.35
C LYS A 39 -20.76 29.82 37.32
N VAL A 40 -21.41 30.32 36.27
CA VAL A 40 -22.87 30.22 36.11
C VAL A 40 -23.25 28.91 35.38
N VAL A 41 -22.48 28.53 34.33
CA VAL A 41 -22.68 27.31 33.55
C VAL A 41 -21.36 26.54 33.46
N PRO A 42 -21.03 25.65 34.43
CA PRO A 42 -19.71 25.09 34.64
C PRO A 42 -19.11 24.31 33.45
N ASP A 43 -19.93 23.66 32.65
CA ASP A 43 -19.50 22.84 31.52
C ASP A 43 -19.97 23.37 30.16
N HIS A 44 -20.18 24.72 30.09
CA HIS A 44 -20.60 25.34 28.83
C HIS A 44 -19.51 25.17 27.73
N PRO A 45 -19.75 24.41 26.63
CA PRO A 45 -18.72 24.05 25.69
C PRO A 45 -18.00 25.21 25.03
N GLN A 46 -18.75 26.28 24.67
CA GLN A 46 -18.19 27.47 24.03
C GLN A 46 -17.33 28.28 24.99
N ALA A 47 -17.77 28.44 26.25
CA ALA A 47 -17.00 29.14 27.27
C ALA A 47 -15.68 28.40 27.57
N LEU A 48 -15.72 27.06 27.65
CA LEU A 48 -14.53 26.23 27.81
C LEU A 48 -13.55 26.32 26.61
N ARG A 49 -14.07 26.43 25.39
CA ARG A 49 -13.24 26.67 24.20
C ARG A 49 -12.58 28.05 24.22
N LEU A 50 -13.32 29.08 24.59
CA LEU A 50 -12.79 30.43 24.72
C LEU A 50 -11.72 30.51 25.82
N LEU A 51 -11.98 29.84 26.96
CA LEU A 51 -11.00 29.71 28.04
C LEU A 51 -9.72 29.01 27.54
N GLY A 52 -9.85 27.87 26.86
CA GLY A 52 -8.71 27.16 26.30
C GLY A 52 -7.93 27.99 25.29
N ALA A 53 -8.62 28.73 24.42
CA ALA A 53 -7.97 29.62 23.46
C ALA A 53 -7.24 30.80 24.13
N ALA A 54 -7.82 31.38 25.18
CA ALA A 54 -7.20 32.44 25.95
C ALA A 54 -5.95 31.98 26.70
N LEU A 55 -6.04 30.87 27.42
CA LEU A 55 -4.92 30.23 28.12
C LEU A 55 -3.76 29.85 27.18
N ARG A 56 -4.08 29.28 26.03
CA ARG A 56 -3.06 28.93 25.03
C ARG A 56 -2.30 30.17 24.51
N ARG A 57 -2.98 31.28 24.28
CA ARG A 57 -2.32 32.55 23.89
C ARG A 57 -1.43 33.12 24.98
N GLN A 58 -1.71 32.82 26.23
CA GLN A 58 -0.90 33.19 27.40
C GLN A 58 0.25 32.21 27.66
N GLY A 59 0.33 31.10 26.92
CA GLY A 59 1.37 30.04 27.12
C GLY A 59 1.01 28.99 28.18
N GLU A 60 -0.19 29.06 28.76
CA GLU A 60 -0.72 28.13 29.78
C GLU A 60 -1.23 26.85 29.10
N ILE A 61 -0.32 26.04 28.54
CA ILE A 61 -0.67 24.94 27.64
C ILE A 61 -1.49 23.85 28.33
N GLU A 62 -1.08 23.41 29.54
CA GLU A 62 -1.77 22.33 30.28
C GLU A 62 -3.20 22.75 30.69
N ALA A 63 -3.35 23.96 31.16
CA ALA A 63 -4.66 24.51 31.54
C ALA A 63 -5.58 24.67 30.30
N ALA A 64 -5.02 25.09 29.17
CA ALA A 64 -5.73 25.18 27.90
C ALA A 64 -6.24 23.82 27.44
N GLU A 65 -5.39 22.79 27.50
CA GLU A 65 -5.75 21.41 27.17
C GLU A 65 -6.90 20.88 28.04
N ALA A 66 -6.81 21.08 29.36
CA ALA A 66 -7.87 20.68 30.30
C ALA A 66 -9.20 21.33 29.93
N ALA A 67 -9.18 22.62 29.55
CA ALA A 67 -10.39 23.34 29.11
C ALA A 67 -10.94 22.77 27.79
N TYR A 68 -10.10 22.47 26.80
CA TYR A 68 -10.54 21.84 25.54
C TYR A 68 -11.13 20.45 25.77
N LEU A 69 -10.52 19.62 26.59
CA LEU A 69 -11.03 18.28 26.92
C LEU A 69 -12.39 18.34 27.64
N ARG A 70 -12.55 19.27 28.57
CA ARG A 70 -13.87 19.52 29.19
C ARG A 70 -14.91 19.98 28.17
N SER A 71 -14.52 20.80 27.19
CA SER A 71 -15.44 21.26 26.15
C SER A 71 -15.96 20.10 25.27
N VAL A 72 -15.13 19.08 25.02
CA VAL A 72 -15.56 17.87 24.28
C VAL A 72 -16.65 17.12 25.04
N LYS A 73 -16.50 16.95 26.34
CA LYS A 73 -17.54 16.31 27.19
C LYS A 73 -18.84 17.10 27.18
N GLY A 74 -18.78 18.44 27.27
CA GLY A 74 -19.94 19.31 27.19
C GLY A 74 -20.61 19.38 25.81
N SER A 75 -19.87 19.06 24.77
CA SER A 75 -20.35 19.08 23.36
C SER A 75 -21.32 17.96 22.98
N VAL A 76 -21.49 16.94 23.82
CA VAL A 76 -22.37 15.78 23.55
C VAL A 76 -23.82 16.22 23.28
N ASN A 77 -24.25 17.35 23.86
CA ASN A 77 -25.60 17.91 23.72
C ASN A 77 -25.66 19.07 22.72
N ASP A 78 -24.58 19.40 22.01
CA ASP A 78 -24.59 20.46 20.98
C ASP A 78 -25.42 19.97 19.78
N PRO A 79 -26.54 20.63 19.43
CA PRO A 79 -27.46 20.16 18.40
C PRO A 79 -26.81 20.03 17.02
N ASP A 80 -25.87 20.93 16.67
CA ASP A 80 -25.20 20.93 15.38
C ASP A 80 -24.18 19.77 15.31
N LEU A 81 -23.46 19.49 16.40
CA LEU A 81 -22.55 18.34 16.48
C LEU A 81 -23.32 17.03 16.47
N VAL A 82 -24.46 16.95 17.16
CA VAL A 82 -25.34 15.77 17.11
C VAL A 82 -25.87 15.55 15.69
N LYS A 83 -26.29 16.60 15.00
CA LYS A 83 -26.71 16.52 13.59
C LYS A 83 -25.59 15.98 12.70
N ALA A 84 -24.37 16.48 12.86
CA ALA A 84 -23.20 16.00 12.11
C ALA A 84 -22.86 14.53 12.46
N ALA A 85 -22.94 14.16 13.74
CA ALA A 85 -22.71 12.78 14.19
C ALA A 85 -23.73 11.81 13.57
N ASN A 86 -25.01 12.16 13.59
CA ASN A 86 -26.05 11.34 12.96
C ASN A 86 -25.83 11.20 11.46
N ALA A 87 -25.44 12.28 10.77
CA ALA A 87 -25.10 12.22 9.35
C ALA A 87 -23.91 11.30 9.06
N LEU A 88 -22.90 11.26 9.95
CA LEU A 88 -21.79 10.30 9.87
C LEU A 88 -22.25 8.86 10.09
N VAL A 89 -23.09 8.61 11.10
CA VAL A 89 -23.64 7.26 11.36
C VAL A 89 -24.45 6.76 10.17
N GLU A 90 -25.26 7.62 9.56
CA GLU A 90 -26.07 7.32 8.38
C GLU A 90 -25.27 7.36 7.06
N ASN A 91 -23.96 7.55 7.12
CA ASN A 91 -23.05 7.69 5.99
C ASN A 91 -23.43 8.80 4.97
N ARG A 92 -24.15 9.84 5.45
CA ARG A 92 -24.49 11.05 4.67
C ARG A 92 -23.33 12.05 4.73
N LEU A 93 -22.19 11.68 4.09
CA LEU A 93 -20.91 12.39 4.24
C LEU A 93 -20.95 13.85 3.79
N ALA A 94 -21.69 14.18 2.73
CA ALA A 94 -21.83 15.56 2.24
C ALA A 94 -22.54 16.46 3.27
N VAL A 95 -23.58 15.94 3.94
CA VAL A 95 -24.31 16.68 4.99
C VAL A 95 -23.41 16.88 6.22
N ALA A 96 -22.68 15.82 6.62
CA ALA A 96 -21.73 15.92 7.72
C ALA A 96 -20.66 16.98 7.44
N GLU A 97 -20.05 16.95 6.24
CA GLU A 97 -19.02 17.92 5.85
C GLU A 97 -19.54 19.36 5.87
N GLN A 98 -20.68 19.62 5.25
CA GLN A 98 -21.28 20.97 5.21
C GLN A 98 -21.57 21.50 6.63
N THR A 99 -22.18 20.67 7.49
CA THR A 99 -22.50 21.04 8.87
C THR A 99 -21.22 21.34 9.67
N LEU A 100 -20.21 20.46 9.57
CA LEU A 100 -18.96 20.62 10.32
C LEU A 100 -18.13 21.81 9.84
N ARG A 101 -18.11 22.10 8.54
CA ARG A 101 -17.46 23.31 8.01
C ARG A 101 -18.14 24.58 8.54
N ALA A 102 -19.47 24.62 8.59
CA ALA A 102 -20.20 25.75 9.14
C ALA A 102 -19.88 25.95 10.64
N ILE A 103 -19.81 24.85 11.41
CA ILE A 103 -19.40 24.90 12.82
C ILE A 103 -18.00 25.49 12.96
N LEU A 104 -17.03 25.01 12.16
CA LEU A 104 -15.64 25.44 12.26
C LEU A 104 -15.38 26.86 11.74
N MET A 105 -16.22 27.39 10.86
CA MET A 105 -16.19 28.80 10.50
C MET A 105 -16.56 29.69 11.70
N ALA A 106 -17.53 29.27 12.49
CA ALA A 106 -17.96 30.01 13.71
C ALA A 106 -17.06 29.68 14.93
N ARG A 107 -16.48 28.48 14.99
CA ARG A 107 -15.76 27.93 16.14
C ARG A 107 -14.46 27.21 15.69
N PRO A 108 -13.43 27.94 15.24
CA PRO A 108 -12.24 27.34 14.59
C PRO A 108 -11.41 26.36 15.47
N THR A 109 -11.58 26.44 16.78
CA THR A 109 -10.88 25.60 17.78
C THR A 109 -11.76 24.50 18.37
N ASP A 110 -12.91 24.21 17.79
CA ASP A 110 -13.79 23.14 18.26
C ASP A 110 -13.18 21.77 17.90
N VAL A 111 -12.45 21.19 18.85
CA VAL A 111 -11.70 19.93 18.65
C VAL A 111 -12.61 18.74 18.35
N ALA A 112 -13.88 18.76 18.80
CA ALA A 112 -14.85 17.73 18.46
C ALA A 112 -15.27 17.85 16.98
N ALA A 113 -15.57 19.07 16.51
CA ALA A 113 -15.89 19.33 15.11
C ALA A 113 -14.69 19.03 14.18
N ILE A 114 -13.46 19.43 14.58
CA ILE A 114 -12.23 19.14 13.82
C ILE A 114 -12.07 17.62 13.64
N ARG A 115 -12.19 16.84 14.72
CA ARG A 115 -12.07 15.37 14.65
C ARG A 115 -13.14 14.76 13.74
N MET A 116 -14.39 15.20 13.86
CA MET A 116 -15.49 14.68 13.03
C MET A 116 -15.32 15.04 11.55
N LEU A 117 -14.83 16.24 11.24
CA LEU A 117 -14.53 16.64 9.86
C LEU A 117 -13.36 15.83 9.30
N ALA A 118 -12.35 15.55 10.10
CA ALA A 118 -11.26 14.67 9.72
C ALA A 118 -11.76 13.24 9.45
N GLU A 119 -12.65 12.70 10.29
CA GLU A 119 -13.29 11.39 10.05
C GLU A 119 -14.08 11.39 8.73
N THR A 120 -14.81 12.47 8.44
CA THR A 120 -15.49 12.64 7.15
C THR A 120 -14.49 12.61 5.98
N GLY A 121 -13.37 13.34 6.11
CA GLY A 121 -12.28 13.33 5.13
C GLY A 121 -11.69 11.94 4.92
N MET A 122 -11.46 11.19 6.00
CA MET A 122 -10.98 9.80 5.93
C MET A 122 -11.93 8.89 5.15
N ARG A 123 -13.25 9.01 5.39
CA ARG A 123 -14.27 8.21 4.68
C ARG A 123 -14.39 8.60 3.20
N LEU A 124 -14.07 9.84 2.86
CA LEU A 124 -14.01 10.35 1.48
C LEU A 124 -12.65 10.10 0.80
N GLY A 125 -11.69 9.44 1.48
CA GLY A 125 -10.34 9.19 0.94
C GLY A 125 -9.43 10.42 0.91
N ARG A 126 -9.84 11.56 1.48
CA ARG A 126 -9.07 12.81 1.57
C ARG A 126 -8.14 12.77 2.78
N TYR A 127 -7.12 11.90 2.72
CA TYR A 127 -6.25 11.65 3.87
C TYR A 127 -5.34 12.82 4.23
N ASP A 128 -4.89 13.63 3.25
CA ASP A 128 -4.04 14.81 3.52
C ASP A 128 -4.80 15.88 4.31
N ASP A 129 -6.06 16.14 3.93
CA ASP A 129 -6.92 17.07 4.67
C ASP A 129 -7.18 16.55 6.10
N ALA A 130 -7.46 15.24 6.22
CA ALA A 130 -7.71 14.62 7.51
C ALA A 130 -6.47 14.65 8.42
N GLU A 131 -5.27 14.45 7.88
CA GLU A 131 -4.00 14.54 8.60
C GLU A 131 -3.80 15.94 9.18
N ASN A 132 -3.96 16.99 8.35
CA ASN A 132 -3.81 18.37 8.79
C ASN A 132 -4.80 18.75 9.90
N LEU A 133 -6.06 18.32 9.75
CA LEU A 133 -7.09 18.54 10.77
C LEU A 133 -6.76 17.81 12.08
N LEU A 134 -6.33 16.55 12.02
CA LEU A 134 -6.03 15.77 13.22
C LEU A 134 -4.74 16.21 13.89
N ALA A 135 -3.71 16.59 13.12
CA ALA A 135 -2.51 17.22 13.68
C ALA A 135 -2.87 18.47 14.48
N ARG A 136 -3.74 19.33 13.93
CA ARG A 136 -4.24 20.52 14.63
C ARG A 136 -5.09 20.15 15.86
N CYS A 137 -5.92 19.12 15.76
CA CYS A 137 -6.73 18.65 16.88
C CYS A 137 -5.87 18.16 18.06
N VAL A 138 -4.84 17.37 17.79
CA VAL A 138 -3.89 16.84 18.79
C VAL A 138 -3.00 17.97 19.35
N GLU A 139 -2.68 18.99 18.56
CA GLU A 139 -1.98 20.18 19.03
C GLU A 139 -2.82 20.98 20.02
N LEU A 140 -4.12 21.14 19.76
CA LEU A 140 -5.04 21.88 20.63
C LEU A 140 -5.38 21.10 21.91
N ALA A 141 -5.54 19.79 21.80
CA ALA A 141 -5.94 18.91 22.89
C ALA A 141 -5.11 17.61 22.87
N PRO A 142 -3.86 17.63 23.34
CA PRO A 142 -2.96 16.48 23.33
C PRO A 142 -3.49 15.23 24.04
N GLY A 143 -4.28 15.38 25.10
CA GLY A 143 -4.95 14.28 25.80
C GLY A 143 -6.24 13.78 25.15
N PHE A 144 -6.64 14.31 23.97
CA PHE A 144 -7.82 13.80 23.26
C PHE A 144 -7.48 12.48 22.53
N THR A 145 -7.51 11.39 23.28
CA THR A 145 -7.11 10.03 22.82
C THR A 145 -7.81 9.59 21.54
N ALA A 146 -9.11 9.90 21.39
CA ALA A 146 -9.85 9.54 20.17
C ALA A 146 -9.33 10.28 18.92
N ALA A 147 -8.93 11.56 19.06
CA ALA A 147 -8.32 12.30 17.95
C ALA A 147 -6.93 11.78 17.63
N ARG A 148 -6.12 11.47 18.65
CA ARG A 148 -4.79 10.89 18.47
C ARG A 148 -4.85 9.51 17.80
N HIS A 149 -5.81 8.66 18.15
CA HIS A 149 -6.04 7.38 17.49
C HIS A 149 -6.42 7.56 16.01
N ASN A 150 -7.33 8.50 15.71
CA ASN A 150 -7.67 8.82 14.33
C ASN A 150 -6.44 9.36 13.57
N TYR A 151 -5.59 10.17 14.21
CA TYR A 151 -4.37 10.69 13.63
C TYR A 151 -3.38 9.57 13.28
N ALA A 152 -3.10 8.67 14.22
CA ALA A 152 -2.28 7.49 13.97
C ALA A 152 -2.85 6.62 12.82
N THR A 153 -4.19 6.49 12.75
CA THR A 153 -4.86 5.74 11.68
C THR A 153 -4.67 6.40 10.31
N VAL A 154 -4.79 7.73 10.21
CA VAL A 154 -4.56 8.46 8.96
C VAL A 154 -3.11 8.34 8.51
N LEU A 155 -2.16 8.54 9.42
CA LEU A 155 -0.72 8.35 9.13
C LEU A 155 -0.45 6.93 8.60
N TYR A 156 -1.01 5.92 9.24
CA TYR A 156 -0.92 4.53 8.77
C TYR A 156 -1.53 4.36 7.36
N ARG A 157 -2.70 4.93 7.08
CA ARG A 157 -3.35 4.87 5.76
C ARG A 157 -2.51 5.53 4.65
N GLN A 158 -1.75 6.54 4.98
CA GLN A 158 -0.83 7.25 4.07
C GLN A 158 0.57 6.60 3.97
N ASN A 159 0.77 5.39 4.49
CA ASN A 159 2.06 4.71 4.56
C ASN A 159 3.13 5.42 5.43
N LYS A 160 2.74 6.37 6.28
CA LYS A 160 3.60 7.04 7.26
C LYS A 160 3.69 6.20 8.54
N SER A 161 4.23 4.98 8.43
CA SER A 161 4.16 3.98 9.51
C SER A 161 4.96 4.38 10.75
N LEU A 162 6.15 4.95 10.64
CA LEU A 162 6.95 5.39 11.79
C LEU A 162 6.26 6.51 12.58
N PRO A 163 5.77 7.60 11.98
CA PRO A 163 4.93 8.58 12.68
C PRO A 163 3.67 7.97 13.32
N ALA A 164 3.01 7.03 12.64
CA ALA A 164 1.84 6.33 13.19
C ALA A 164 2.20 5.55 14.47
N ILE A 165 3.32 4.81 14.47
CA ILE A 165 3.82 4.07 15.64
C ILE A 165 4.08 5.03 16.80
N ALA A 166 4.73 6.18 16.55
CA ALA A 166 5.02 7.17 17.60
C ALA A 166 3.74 7.69 18.27
N GLU A 167 2.67 7.95 17.50
CA GLU A 167 1.39 8.38 18.07
C GLU A 167 0.68 7.25 18.83
N VAL A 168 0.77 6.02 18.34
CA VAL A 168 0.19 4.84 19.04
C VAL A 168 0.95 4.54 20.32
N ASP A 169 2.28 4.73 20.37
CA ASP A 169 3.07 4.53 21.58
C ASP A 169 2.66 5.48 22.71
N ARG A 170 2.32 6.73 22.38
CA ARG A 170 1.75 7.69 23.34
C ARG A 170 0.41 7.20 23.89
N LEU A 171 -0.46 6.63 23.04
CA LEU A 171 -1.73 6.06 23.49
C LEU A 171 -1.55 4.82 24.36
N LEU A 172 -0.57 3.98 24.05
CA LEU A 172 -0.26 2.77 24.82
C LEU A 172 0.46 3.08 26.13
N ALA A 173 1.08 4.25 26.29
CA ALA A 173 1.62 4.70 27.57
C ALA A 173 0.50 4.91 28.61
N ASP A 174 -0.66 5.42 28.16
CA ASP A 174 -1.81 5.67 29.02
C ASP A 174 -2.70 4.43 29.20
N ASP A 175 -2.87 3.63 28.12
CA ASP A 175 -3.70 2.41 28.10
C ASP A 175 -2.96 1.26 27.39
N PRO A 176 -2.01 0.60 28.09
CA PRO A 176 -1.18 -0.48 27.50
C PRO A 176 -1.97 -1.71 27.05
N ALA A 177 -3.15 -1.92 27.63
CA ALA A 177 -3.97 -3.10 27.37
C ALA A 177 -4.94 -2.90 26.19
N ASN A 178 -5.05 -1.69 25.63
CA ASN A 178 -6.03 -1.40 24.60
C ASN A 178 -5.81 -2.23 23.32
N PRO A 179 -6.76 -3.10 22.96
CA PRO A 179 -6.57 -4.01 21.82
C PRO A 179 -6.55 -3.27 20.47
N GLY A 180 -7.29 -2.15 20.35
CA GLY A 180 -7.30 -1.33 19.14
C GLY A 180 -5.95 -0.69 18.88
N TYR A 181 -5.31 -0.14 19.93
CA TYR A 181 -3.99 0.48 19.83
C TYR A 181 -2.91 -0.57 19.52
N ARG A 182 -2.92 -1.70 20.24
CA ARG A 182 -2.00 -2.82 19.97
C ARG A 182 -2.14 -3.34 18.54
N ASN A 183 -3.36 -3.48 18.04
CA ASN A 183 -3.63 -3.91 16.67
C ASN A 183 -3.11 -2.91 15.62
N LEU A 184 -3.34 -1.60 15.82
CA LEU A 184 -2.83 -0.57 14.91
C LEU A 184 -1.30 -0.53 14.90
N LYS A 185 -0.66 -0.64 16.08
CA LYS A 185 0.80 -0.73 16.19
C LYS A 185 1.32 -1.95 15.45
N ALA A 186 0.72 -3.12 15.65
CA ALA A 186 1.11 -4.35 14.97
C ALA A 186 1.02 -4.21 13.45
N ALA A 187 -0.06 -3.61 12.94
CA ALA A 187 -0.22 -3.36 11.51
C ALA A 187 0.84 -2.40 10.94
N ALA A 188 1.19 -1.36 11.69
CA ALA A 188 2.22 -0.41 11.29
C ALA A 188 3.63 -1.03 11.32
N LEU A 189 3.94 -1.84 12.33
CA LEU A 189 5.19 -2.60 12.44
C LEU A 189 5.35 -3.62 11.31
N ALA A 190 4.31 -4.39 11.01
CA ALA A 190 4.32 -5.34 9.89
C ALA A 190 4.59 -4.65 8.54
N ARG A 191 4.11 -3.40 8.38
CA ARG A 191 4.33 -2.63 7.14
C ARG A 191 5.78 -2.21 6.95
N ILE A 192 6.51 -1.91 8.03
CA ILE A 192 7.94 -1.55 7.98
C ILE A 192 8.88 -2.76 8.11
N GLY A 193 8.33 -3.99 8.16
CA GLY A 193 9.10 -5.21 8.20
C GLY A 193 9.48 -5.71 9.60
N GLU A 194 8.99 -5.09 10.67
CA GLU A 194 9.19 -5.50 12.06
C GLU A 194 8.21 -6.61 12.45
N TYR A 195 8.31 -7.76 11.75
CA TYR A 195 7.31 -8.83 11.84
C TYR A 195 7.25 -9.52 13.19
N ASP A 196 8.39 -9.72 13.86
CA ASP A 196 8.41 -10.42 15.17
C ASP A 196 7.65 -9.63 16.22
N GLN A 197 7.83 -8.32 16.26
CA GLN A 197 7.09 -7.43 17.16
C GLN A 197 5.60 -7.38 16.80
N ALA A 198 5.28 -7.34 15.50
CA ALA A 198 3.89 -7.36 15.02
C ALA A 198 3.18 -8.66 15.42
N ILE A 199 3.83 -9.81 15.22
CA ILE A 199 3.33 -11.15 15.57
C ILE A 199 3.07 -11.23 17.08
N ALA A 200 3.99 -10.76 17.92
CA ALA A 200 3.82 -10.76 19.37
C ALA A 200 2.60 -9.92 19.81
N LEU A 201 2.42 -8.74 19.21
CA LEU A 201 1.27 -7.87 19.50
C LEU A 201 -0.05 -8.50 19.03
N TYR A 202 -0.12 -9.04 17.82
CA TYR A 202 -1.33 -9.73 17.34
C TYR A 202 -1.68 -10.92 18.24
N ALA A 203 -0.70 -11.75 18.61
CA ALA A 203 -0.90 -12.87 19.53
C ALA A 203 -1.47 -12.41 20.88
N SER A 204 -0.95 -11.28 21.42
CA SER A 204 -1.47 -10.73 22.67
C SER A 204 -2.91 -10.23 22.55
N VAL A 205 -3.27 -9.55 21.43
CA VAL A 205 -4.65 -9.12 21.17
C VAL A 205 -5.59 -10.32 21.04
N LEU A 206 -5.17 -11.36 20.33
CA LEU A 206 -5.98 -12.57 20.11
C LEU A 206 -6.14 -13.43 21.35
N LYS A 207 -5.18 -13.38 22.30
CA LYS A 207 -5.31 -14.00 23.61
C LYS A 207 -6.44 -13.35 24.42
N ASP A 208 -6.53 -12.02 24.40
CA ASP A 208 -7.52 -11.26 25.14
C ASP A 208 -8.89 -11.25 24.42
N GLN A 209 -8.87 -11.20 23.09
CA GLN A 209 -10.06 -11.09 22.23
C GLN A 209 -10.00 -12.10 21.06
N PRO A 210 -10.25 -13.40 21.30
CA PRO A 210 -10.08 -14.45 20.29
C PRO A 210 -11.11 -14.41 19.16
N ARG A 211 -12.23 -13.68 19.30
CA ARG A 211 -13.32 -13.59 18.31
C ARG A 211 -13.16 -12.40 17.35
N GLN A 212 -11.94 -12.15 16.88
CA GLN A 212 -11.59 -11.03 15.98
C GLN A 212 -11.07 -11.58 14.62
N PRO A 213 -11.95 -11.89 13.64
CA PRO A 213 -11.52 -12.53 12.40
C PRO A 213 -10.49 -11.69 11.62
N LYS A 214 -10.64 -10.35 11.56
CA LYS A 214 -9.68 -9.46 10.88
C LYS A 214 -8.31 -9.44 11.54
N VAL A 215 -8.24 -9.63 12.86
CA VAL A 215 -6.95 -9.71 13.57
C VAL A 215 -6.28 -11.06 13.28
N TRP A 216 -7.06 -12.17 13.27
CA TRP A 216 -6.56 -13.48 12.84
C TRP A 216 -6.01 -13.44 11.42
N MET A 217 -6.68 -12.71 10.52
CA MET A 217 -6.22 -12.51 9.15
C MET A 217 -4.85 -11.79 9.10
N SER A 218 -4.73 -10.65 9.78
CA SER A 218 -3.48 -9.86 9.82
C SER A 218 -2.33 -10.61 10.49
N TYR A 219 -2.62 -11.38 11.53
CA TYR A 219 -1.69 -12.30 12.18
C TYR A 219 -1.19 -13.36 11.22
N GLY A 220 -2.10 -14.02 10.50
CA GLY A 220 -1.76 -14.99 9.46
C GLY A 220 -0.88 -14.41 8.36
N HIS A 221 -1.14 -13.19 7.89
CA HIS A 221 -0.29 -12.52 6.90
C HIS A 221 1.14 -12.28 7.40
N SER A 222 1.29 -11.86 8.66
CA SER A 222 2.61 -11.66 9.26
C SER A 222 3.37 -12.98 9.41
N LEU A 223 2.70 -14.04 9.88
CA LEU A 223 3.26 -15.39 9.99
C LEU A 223 3.69 -15.96 8.63
N LYS A 224 2.85 -15.78 7.58
CA LYS A 224 3.19 -16.17 6.21
C LYS A 224 4.48 -15.51 5.75
N THR A 225 4.62 -14.22 6.01
CA THR A 225 5.77 -13.44 5.52
C THR A 225 7.09 -13.95 6.12
N VAL A 226 7.10 -14.34 7.39
CA VAL A 226 8.27 -14.90 8.07
C VAL A 226 8.40 -16.43 7.90
N GLY A 227 7.49 -17.10 7.17
CA GLY A 227 7.58 -18.53 6.87
C GLY A 227 7.07 -19.46 7.97
N ARG A 228 6.36 -18.95 9.00
CA ARG A 228 5.74 -19.76 10.05
C ARG A 228 4.43 -20.39 9.53
N GLN A 229 4.58 -21.31 8.59
CA GLN A 229 3.48 -21.82 7.76
C GLN A 229 2.36 -22.51 8.57
N ALA A 230 2.70 -23.40 9.50
CA ALA A 230 1.70 -24.13 10.28
C ALA A 230 0.81 -23.19 11.09
N GLU A 231 1.40 -22.20 11.74
CA GLU A 231 0.67 -21.21 12.52
C GLU A 231 -0.13 -20.25 11.63
N CYS A 232 0.38 -19.93 10.45
CA CYS A 232 -0.33 -19.15 9.44
C CYS A 232 -1.63 -19.87 9.02
N ILE A 233 -1.55 -21.18 8.73
CA ILE A 233 -2.72 -21.99 8.36
C ILE A 233 -3.73 -22.01 9.51
N ASP A 234 -3.31 -22.23 10.76
CA ASP A 234 -4.21 -22.19 11.92
C ASP A 234 -4.92 -20.83 12.06
N ALA A 235 -4.16 -19.74 11.89
CA ALA A 235 -4.71 -18.38 11.97
C ALA A 235 -5.80 -18.13 10.91
N TYR A 236 -5.55 -18.51 9.65
CA TYR A 236 -6.56 -18.38 8.60
C TYR A 236 -7.74 -19.34 8.81
N ARG A 237 -7.53 -20.57 9.28
CA ARG A 237 -8.60 -21.49 9.63
C ARG A 237 -9.50 -20.94 10.75
N ARG A 238 -8.93 -20.30 11.77
CA ARG A 238 -9.71 -19.60 12.81
C ARG A 238 -10.48 -18.41 12.24
N CYS A 239 -9.89 -17.68 11.30
CA CYS A 239 -10.57 -16.58 10.62
C CYS A 239 -11.82 -17.08 9.88
N VAL A 240 -11.71 -18.11 9.03
CA VAL A 240 -12.85 -18.64 8.27
C VAL A 240 -13.90 -19.32 9.17
N ALA A 241 -13.50 -19.93 10.29
CA ALA A 241 -14.44 -20.48 11.26
C ALA A 241 -15.27 -19.39 11.95
N LEU A 242 -14.70 -18.22 12.22
CA LEU A 242 -15.39 -17.08 12.83
C LEU A 242 -16.22 -16.28 11.83
N ALA A 243 -15.80 -16.21 10.58
CA ALA A 243 -16.42 -15.42 9.52
C ALA A 243 -16.34 -16.17 8.17
N PRO A 244 -17.20 -17.19 7.94
CA PRO A 244 -17.16 -18.01 6.73
C PRO A 244 -17.36 -17.21 5.42
N GLN A 245 -18.05 -16.06 5.49
CA GLN A 245 -18.27 -15.15 4.37
C GLN A 245 -17.05 -14.32 4.02
N PHE A 246 -16.01 -14.27 4.86
CA PHE A 246 -14.81 -13.46 4.63
C PHE A 246 -13.92 -14.14 3.58
N GLY A 247 -14.17 -13.82 2.32
CA GLY A 247 -13.54 -14.45 1.16
C GLY A 247 -12.02 -14.33 1.13
N GLU A 248 -11.46 -13.21 1.59
CA GLU A 248 -10.01 -12.99 1.64
C GLU A 248 -9.28 -14.06 2.48
N ALA A 249 -9.92 -14.59 3.54
CA ALA A 249 -9.30 -15.62 4.36
C ALA A 249 -9.24 -16.98 3.62
N TRP A 250 -10.28 -17.32 2.87
CA TRP A 250 -10.30 -18.51 2.01
C TRP A 250 -9.26 -18.40 0.88
N TRP A 251 -9.21 -17.23 0.23
CA TRP A 251 -8.17 -16.97 -0.78
C TRP A 251 -6.76 -17.03 -0.20
N SER A 252 -6.56 -16.53 1.02
CA SER A 252 -5.24 -16.56 1.66
C SER A 252 -4.77 -17.98 1.95
N LEU A 253 -5.69 -18.90 2.36
CA LEU A 253 -5.40 -20.34 2.47
C LEU A 253 -5.05 -20.93 1.10
N ALA A 254 -5.85 -20.67 0.06
CA ALA A 254 -5.62 -21.15 -1.30
C ALA A 254 -4.25 -20.67 -1.85
N ASN A 255 -3.92 -19.42 -1.57
CA ASN A 255 -2.70 -18.76 -2.08
C ASN A 255 -1.42 -19.22 -1.36
N LEU A 256 -1.49 -20.00 -0.29
CA LEU A 256 -0.33 -20.73 0.26
C LEU A 256 0.14 -21.83 -0.69
N LYS A 257 -0.74 -22.38 -1.53
CA LYS A 257 -0.46 -23.45 -2.50
C LYS A 257 0.01 -24.77 -1.89
N THR A 258 -0.02 -24.88 -0.59
CA THR A 258 0.34 -26.05 0.22
C THR A 258 -0.85 -26.59 0.98
N VAL A 259 -1.98 -25.88 0.94
CA VAL A 259 -3.24 -26.28 1.55
C VAL A 259 -4.14 -26.87 0.48
N SER A 260 -4.58 -28.10 0.68
CA SER A 260 -5.65 -28.73 -0.11
C SER A 260 -6.97 -28.55 0.64
N PHE A 261 -8.01 -28.14 -0.06
CA PHE A 261 -9.35 -28.03 0.47
C PHE A 261 -10.08 -29.36 0.37
N ASP A 262 -10.76 -29.76 1.45
CA ASP A 262 -11.63 -30.93 1.44
C ASP A 262 -13.04 -30.59 0.91
N ALA A 263 -13.90 -31.60 0.83
CA ALA A 263 -15.28 -31.43 0.35
C ALA A 263 -16.10 -30.49 1.23
N ALA A 264 -15.82 -30.44 2.54
CA ALA A 264 -16.54 -29.56 3.48
C ALA A 264 -16.11 -28.10 3.25
N ASP A 265 -14.82 -27.83 3.03
CA ASP A 265 -14.30 -26.51 2.69
C ASP A 265 -14.94 -25.98 1.39
N VAL A 266 -14.97 -26.83 0.34
CA VAL A 266 -15.57 -26.48 -0.97
C VAL A 266 -17.06 -26.19 -0.81
N ALA A 267 -17.80 -27.02 -0.05
CA ALA A 267 -19.22 -26.79 0.21
C ALA A 267 -19.46 -25.51 1.01
N ALA A 268 -18.62 -25.22 2.02
CA ALA A 268 -18.70 -24.00 2.81
C ALA A 268 -18.49 -22.75 1.95
N MET A 269 -17.46 -22.71 1.09
CA MET A 269 -17.22 -21.61 0.17
C MET A 269 -18.38 -21.43 -0.83
N ALA A 270 -18.86 -22.52 -1.44
CA ALA A 270 -19.96 -22.50 -2.40
C ALA A 270 -21.26 -21.96 -1.77
N ALA A 271 -21.55 -22.35 -0.53
CA ALA A 271 -22.70 -21.84 0.21
C ALA A 271 -22.65 -20.32 0.42
N GLN A 272 -21.47 -19.73 0.63
CA GLN A 272 -21.35 -18.28 0.75
C GLN A 272 -21.68 -17.55 -0.57
N LEU A 273 -21.33 -18.12 -1.72
CA LEU A 273 -21.62 -17.52 -3.03
C LEU A 273 -23.11 -17.40 -3.32
N THR A 274 -23.98 -18.17 -2.65
CA THR A 274 -25.45 -18.09 -2.80
C THR A 274 -26.07 -16.92 -2.05
N ARG A 275 -25.35 -16.25 -1.18
CA ARG A 275 -25.84 -15.15 -0.35
C ARG A 275 -26.03 -13.89 -1.16
N ALA A 276 -27.18 -13.22 -0.99
CA ALA A 276 -27.48 -11.95 -1.65
C ALA A 276 -26.74 -10.75 -1.02
N ASP A 277 -26.38 -10.86 0.28
CA ASP A 277 -25.69 -9.82 1.04
C ASP A 277 -24.16 -9.92 0.99
N LEU A 278 -23.62 -10.86 0.21
CA LEU A 278 -22.17 -11.01 0.04
C LEU A 278 -21.60 -9.86 -0.79
N SER A 279 -20.54 -9.21 -0.25
CA SER A 279 -19.83 -8.16 -0.98
C SER A 279 -19.16 -8.71 -2.25
N ASP A 280 -18.99 -7.87 -3.28
CA ASP A 280 -18.26 -8.25 -4.49
C ASP A 280 -16.81 -8.62 -4.16
N GLU A 281 -16.21 -7.98 -3.16
CA GLU A 281 -14.86 -8.29 -2.70
C GLU A 281 -14.76 -9.70 -2.12
N ASP A 282 -15.67 -10.09 -1.24
CA ASP A 282 -15.70 -11.46 -0.69
C ASP A 282 -16.05 -12.47 -1.79
N ARG A 283 -16.94 -12.10 -2.71
CA ARG A 283 -17.36 -12.94 -3.83
C ARG A 283 -16.20 -13.29 -4.75
N PHE A 284 -15.42 -12.31 -5.22
CA PHE A 284 -14.30 -12.65 -6.11
C PHE A 284 -13.19 -13.42 -5.39
N HIS A 285 -12.94 -13.17 -4.11
CA HIS A 285 -11.98 -13.96 -3.34
C HIS A 285 -12.41 -15.43 -3.20
N LEU A 286 -13.70 -15.69 -2.96
CA LEU A 286 -14.26 -17.04 -2.92
C LEU A 286 -14.18 -17.73 -4.29
N GLU A 287 -14.44 -17.00 -5.38
CA GLU A 287 -14.29 -17.52 -6.74
C GLU A 287 -12.83 -17.96 -7.01
N PHE A 288 -11.84 -17.13 -6.66
CA PHE A 288 -10.43 -17.52 -6.79
C PHE A 288 -10.07 -18.72 -5.90
N ALA A 289 -10.58 -18.81 -4.67
CA ALA A 289 -10.32 -19.93 -3.78
C ALA A 289 -10.94 -21.23 -4.29
N LEU A 290 -12.19 -21.18 -4.79
CA LEU A 290 -12.86 -22.32 -5.42
C LEU A 290 -12.18 -22.74 -6.71
N GLY A 291 -11.71 -21.77 -7.53
CA GLY A 291 -10.92 -22.03 -8.72
C GLY A 291 -9.68 -22.87 -8.38
N LYS A 292 -8.95 -22.50 -7.33
CA LYS A 292 -7.80 -23.28 -6.85
C LYS A 292 -8.19 -24.67 -6.33
N ALA A 293 -9.29 -24.77 -5.56
CA ALA A 293 -9.76 -26.05 -5.07
C ALA A 293 -10.14 -27.01 -6.20
N ARG A 294 -10.80 -26.53 -7.25
CA ARG A 294 -11.15 -27.32 -8.44
C ARG A 294 -9.94 -27.70 -9.28
N GLU A 295 -8.99 -26.76 -9.42
CA GLU A 295 -7.71 -27.05 -10.07
C GLU A 295 -6.94 -28.19 -9.38
N ASP A 296 -6.87 -28.16 -8.04
CA ASP A 296 -6.21 -29.20 -7.25
C ASP A 296 -6.91 -30.57 -7.36
N ALA A 297 -8.22 -30.57 -7.60
CA ALA A 297 -9.01 -31.76 -7.87
C ALA A 297 -8.91 -32.26 -9.35
N GLY A 298 -8.18 -31.54 -10.23
CA GLY A 298 -8.06 -31.87 -11.63
C GLY A 298 -9.28 -31.48 -12.50
N ASP A 299 -10.27 -30.76 -11.92
CA ASP A 299 -11.44 -30.25 -12.64
C ASP A 299 -11.12 -28.88 -13.25
N TYR A 300 -10.33 -28.89 -14.32
CA TYR A 300 -9.82 -27.67 -14.94
C TYR A 300 -10.92 -26.80 -15.59
N ALA A 301 -12.01 -27.42 -16.05
CA ALA A 301 -13.14 -26.69 -16.62
C ALA A 301 -13.88 -25.86 -15.55
N ALA A 302 -14.22 -26.50 -14.44
CA ALA A 302 -14.82 -25.79 -13.31
C ALA A 302 -13.86 -24.76 -12.72
N ALA A 303 -12.55 -25.08 -12.61
CA ALA A 303 -11.53 -24.16 -12.14
C ALA A 303 -11.45 -22.90 -13.00
N PHE A 304 -11.41 -23.05 -14.33
CA PHE A 304 -11.38 -21.93 -15.26
C PHE A 304 -12.62 -21.04 -15.11
N GLY A 305 -13.83 -21.64 -15.03
CA GLY A 305 -15.07 -20.89 -14.86
C GLY A 305 -15.09 -20.07 -13.55
N HIS A 306 -14.51 -20.59 -12.46
CA HIS A 306 -14.36 -19.83 -11.23
C HIS A 306 -13.36 -18.67 -11.39
N TYR A 307 -12.19 -18.91 -11.97
CA TYR A 307 -11.21 -17.84 -12.24
C TYR A 307 -11.79 -16.76 -13.16
N GLU A 308 -12.51 -17.14 -14.21
CA GLU A 308 -13.15 -16.20 -15.14
C GLU A 308 -14.15 -15.29 -14.43
N ARG A 309 -15.05 -15.84 -13.59
CA ARG A 309 -16.01 -15.04 -12.81
C ARG A 309 -15.33 -14.12 -11.81
N GLY A 310 -14.34 -14.62 -11.07
CA GLY A 310 -13.57 -13.83 -10.12
C GLY A 310 -12.85 -12.66 -10.80
N ASN A 311 -12.21 -12.93 -11.94
CA ASN A 311 -11.53 -11.92 -12.74
C ASN A 311 -12.51 -10.89 -13.31
N ALA A 312 -13.68 -11.32 -13.86
CA ALA A 312 -14.68 -10.41 -14.40
C ALA A 312 -15.20 -9.41 -13.34
N LEU A 313 -15.52 -9.90 -12.13
CA LEU A 313 -15.93 -9.03 -11.01
C LEU A 313 -14.82 -8.03 -10.66
N ARG A 314 -13.58 -8.48 -10.61
CA ARG A 314 -12.46 -7.61 -10.28
C ARG A 314 -12.19 -6.59 -11.39
N ARG A 315 -12.28 -7.00 -12.67
CA ARG A 315 -12.08 -6.12 -13.84
C ARG A 315 -13.11 -4.99 -13.90
N GLN A 316 -14.37 -5.28 -13.57
CA GLN A 316 -15.44 -4.29 -13.49
C GLN A 316 -15.20 -3.23 -12.40
N ALA A 317 -14.57 -3.62 -11.29
CA ALA A 317 -14.26 -2.70 -10.18
C ALA A 317 -13.01 -1.84 -10.41
N LEU A 318 -12.29 -2.03 -11.53
CA LEU A 318 -11.04 -1.34 -11.83
C LEU A 318 -11.21 -0.42 -13.04
N ASP A 319 -10.69 0.79 -12.89
CA ASP A 319 -10.50 1.73 -14.01
C ASP A 319 -9.14 1.40 -14.69
N TYR A 320 -9.16 0.38 -15.57
CA TYR A 320 -7.98 -0.05 -16.31
C TYR A 320 -8.24 0.04 -17.82
N GLU A 321 -7.38 0.76 -18.52
CA GLU A 321 -7.39 0.90 -19.97
C GLU A 321 -6.08 0.35 -20.56
N ALA A 322 -6.14 -0.75 -21.31
CA ALA A 322 -4.94 -1.38 -21.90
C ALA A 322 -4.18 -0.44 -22.85
N GLY A 323 -4.91 0.48 -23.52
CA GLY A 323 -4.31 1.47 -24.41
C GLY A 323 -3.34 2.45 -23.74
N GLU A 324 -3.44 2.66 -22.42
CA GLU A 324 -2.49 3.51 -21.70
C GLU A 324 -1.07 2.95 -21.70
N THR A 325 -0.93 1.62 -21.56
CA THR A 325 0.39 0.96 -21.63
C THR A 325 0.98 1.05 -23.04
N ASP A 326 0.16 0.80 -24.07
CA ASP A 326 0.62 0.89 -25.46
C ASP A 326 1.07 2.32 -25.81
N ASP A 327 0.32 3.34 -25.37
CA ASP A 327 0.68 4.74 -25.56
C ASP A 327 1.99 5.10 -24.83
N GLN A 328 2.15 4.68 -23.59
CA GLN A 328 3.40 4.91 -22.85
C GLN A 328 4.60 4.26 -23.53
N VAL A 329 4.47 3.00 -24.00
CA VAL A 329 5.54 2.31 -24.74
C VAL A 329 5.86 3.05 -26.03
N ARG A 330 4.86 3.43 -26.82
CA ARG A 330 5.04 4.18 -28.07
C ARG A 330 5.79 5.49 -27.85
N ARG A 331 5.39 6.28 -26.84
CA ARG A 331 6.01 7.56 -26.47
C ARG A 331 7.44 7.34 -25.97
N SER A 332 7.66 6.33 -25.14
CA SER A 332 9.00 5.99 -24.64
C SER A 332 9.95 5.58 -25.77
N LYS A 333 9.48 4.76 -26.73
CA LYS A 333 10.28 4.36 -27.89
C LYS A 333 10.61 5.55 -28.81
N ALA A 334 9.69 6.50 -28.95
CA ALA A 334 9.92 7.73 -29.73
C ALA A 334 10.96 8.64 -29.09
N LEU A 335 11.01 8.73 -27.76
CA LEU A 335 11.96 9.55 -27.02
C LEU A 335 13.34 8.90 -26.90
N PHE A 336 13.37 7.62 -26.53
CA PHE A 336 14.60 6.93 -26.14
C PHE A 336 15.30 6.29 -27.34
N ASP A 337 16.03 7.08 -28.09
CA ASP A 337 16.91 6.59 -29.15
C ASP A 337 18.40 6.61 -28.73
N LYS A 338 19.28 6.06 -29.58
CA LYS A 338 20.73 6.07 -29.30
C LYS A 338 21.33 7.47 -29.14
N PRO A 339 21.02 8.47 -30.00
CA PRO A 339 21.44 9.84 -29.81
C PRO A 339 20.99 10.46 -28.50
N PHE A 340 19.76 10.21 -28.08
CA PHE A 340 19.21 10.73 -26.82
C PHE A 340 20.04 10.27 -25.61
N PHE A 341 20.34 8.97 -25.52
CA PHE A 341 21.15 8.43 -24.42
C PHE A 341 22.63 8.84 -24.54
N ALA A 342 23.19 8.88 -25.75
CA ALA A 342 24.57 9.31 -25.95
C ALA A 342 24.82 10.76 -25.50
N ALA A 343 23.87 11.67 -25.75
CA ALA A 343 23.94 13.06 -25.32
C ALA A 343 23.90 13.23 -23.79
N ARG A 344 23.41 12.19 -23.05
CA ARG A 344 23.27 12.19 -21.58
C ARG A 344 24.20 11.20 -20.89
N ALA A 345 25.14 10.63 -21.61
CA ALA A 345 26.12 9.69 -21.06
C ALA A 345 26.93 10.34 -19.92
N GLY A 346 27.12 9.60 -18.82
CA GLY A 346 27.83 10.06 -17.63
C GLY A 346 27.05 11.03 -16.73
N GLN A 347 25.77 11.29 -17.04
CA GLN A 347 24.86 12.04 -16.17
C GLN A 347 24.15 11.08 -15.18
N GLY A 348 23.44 11.64 -14.18
CA GLY A 348 22.77 10.88 -13.14
C GLY A 348 23.64 10.62 -11.91
N SER A 349 23.10 9.91 -10.93
CA SER A 349 23.83 9.51 -9.73
C SER A 349 24.82 8.37 -10.04
N SER A 350 26.03 8.49 -9.52
CA SER A 350 27.08 7.49 -9.73
C SER A 350 26.93 6.22 -8.87
N ALA A 351 25.90 6.11 -8.04
CA ALA A 351 25.65 4.97 -7.15
C ALA A 351 25.57 3.64 -7.95
N PRO A 352 26.42 2.65 -7.64
CA PRO A 352 26.43 1.36 -8.31
C PRO A 352 25.57 0.30 -7.60
N ASP A 353 25.07 0.64 -6.41
CA ASP A 353 24.46 -0.29 -5.44
C ASP A 353 23.14 -0.93 -5.90
N PRO A 354 22.24 -0.25 -6.66
CA PRO A 354 20.95 -0.81 -6.96
C PRO A 354 21.01 -1.94 -7.99
N ILE A 355 20.31 -3.03 -7.71
CA ILE A 355 20.02 -4.12 -8.64
C ILE A 355 18.51 -4.16 -8.86
N PHE A 356 18.07 -3.71 -10.04
CA PHE A 356 16.65 -3.75 -10.41
C PHE A 356 16.29 -5.10 -11.03
N ILE A 357 15.25 -5.75 -10.49
CA ILE A 357 14.64 -6.94 -11.10
C ILE A 357 13.28 -6.54 -11.65
N VAL A 358 13.18 -6.52 -12.97
CA VAL A 358 11.98 -6.14 -13.73
C VAL A 358 11.37 -7.33 -14.46
N GLY A 359 10.23 -7.14 -15.12
CA GLY A 359 9.53 -8.18 -15.91
C GLY A 359 8.04 -8.17 -15.60
N LEU A 360 7.36 -9.30 -15.79
CA LEU A 360 5.98 -9.44 -15.35
C LEU A 360 5.88 -10.13 -13.99
N PRO A 361 4.83 -9.88 -13.22
CA PRO A 361 4.47 -10.74 -12.09
C PRO A 361 4.37 -12.20 -12.55
N ARG A 362 4.81 -13.15 -11.73
CA ARG A 362 4.82 -14.61 -12.03
C ARG A 362 5.84 -15.06 -13.07
N ALA A 363 6.75 -14.21 -13.52
CA ALA A 363 7.84 -14.55 -14.43
C ALA A 363 9.06 -15.21 -13.72
N GLY A 364 9.03 -15.42 -12.40
CA GLY A 364 10.15 -15.96 -11.64
C GLY A 364 11.03 -14.89 -10.97
N SER A 365 10.64 -13.63 -10.97
CA SER A 365 11.40 -12.53 -10.37
C SER A 365 11.74 -12.74 -8.89
N THR A 366 10.85 -13.39 -8.11
CA THR A 366 11.13 -13.73 -6.70
C THR A 366 12.20 -14.82 -6.56
N LEU A 367 12.29 -15.75 -7.50
CA LEU A 367 13.37 -16.75 -7.54
C LEU A 367 14.71 -16.05 -7.78
N VAL A 368 14.78 -15.18 -8.78
CA VAL A 368 15.99 -14.39 -9.10
C VAL A 368 16.39 -13.52 -7.91
N GLU A 369 15.43 -12.86 -7.27
CA GLU A 369 15.65 -12.07 -6.06
C GLU A 369 16.23 -12.91 -4.93
N GLN A 370 15.69 -14.10 -4.68
CA GLN A 370 16.14 -14.97 -3.59
C GLN A 370 17.54 -15.54 -3.84
N ILE A 371 17.85 -15.91 -5.09
CA ILE A 371 19.20 -16.33 -5.53
C ILE A 371 20.21 -15.21 -5.21
N LEU A 372 19.95 -13.99 -5.68
CA LEU A 372 20.85 -12.86 -5.46
C LEU A 372 20.95 -12.44 -3.99
N ALA A 373 19.83 -12.44 -3.26
CA ALA A 373 19.81 -12.07 -1.84
C ALA A 373 20.52 -13.12 -0.94
N SER A 374 20.84 -14.30 -1.47
CA SER A 374 21.66 -15.30 -0.77
C SER A 374 23.17 -15.06 -0.90
N HIS A 375 23.57 -14.13 -1.79
CA HIS A 375 24.96 -13.69 -1.92
C HIS A 375 25.37 -12.81 -0.74
N SER A 376 26.59 -12.97 -0.23
CA SER A 376 27.10 -12.25 0.97
C SER A 376 27.12 -10.72 0.82
N GLN A 377 27.27 -10.21 -0.41
CA GLN A 377 27.34 -8.77 -0.72
C GLN A 377 26.00 -8.14 -1.12
N VAL A 378 24.90 -8.91 -1.19
CA VAL A 378 23.62 -8.42 -1.69
C VAL A 378 22.54 -8.55 -0.63
N GLU A 379 21.79 -7.47 -0.38
CA GLU A 379 20.60 -7.51 0.46
C GLU A 379 19.31 -7.40 -0.37
N GLY A 380 18.33 -8.24 -0.06
CA GLY A 380 17.00 -8.12 -0.63
C GLY A 380 16.19 -7.09 0.18
N THR A 381 15.58 -6.15 -0.50
CA THR A 381 14.63 -5.21 0.13
C THR A 381 13.19 -5.70 -0.05
N GLN A 382 12.38 -4.96 -0.77
CA GLN A 382 11.00 -5.30 -1.11
C GLN A 382 10.63 -4.70 -2.47
N GLU A 383 9.36 -4.74 -2.84
CA GLU A 383 8.84 -4.03 -4.02
C GLU A 383 8.78 -2.53 -3.68
N LEU A 384 9.83 -1.76 -4.09
CA LEU A 384 9.90 -0.34 -3.82
C LEU A 384 9.05 0.45 -4.84
N PRO A 385 8.13 1.32 -4.39
CA PRO A 385 7.27 2.08 -5.30
C PRO A 385 7.95 3.31 -5.89
N ASP A 386 9.21 3.56 -5.58
CA ASP A 386 9.86 4.87 -5.71
C ASP A 386 10.10 5.29 -7.16
N ILE A 387 10.54 4.39 -8.03
CA ILE A 387 10.69 4.69 -9.48
C ILE A 387 9.33 5.08 -10.09
N ILE A 388 8.28 4.32 -9.78
CA ILE A 388 6.91 4.61 -10.26
C ILE A 388 6.42 5.95 -9.69
N ALA A 389 6.72 6.24 -8.44
CA ALA A 389 6.36 7.52 -7.80
C ALA A 389 7.10 8.71 -8.43
N LEU A 390 8.39 8.55 -8.75
CA LEU A 390 9.18 9.56 -9.47
C LEU A 390 8.60 9.81 -10.86
N ALA A 391 8.31 8.75 -11.62
CA ALA A 391 7.72 8.86 -12.96
C ALA A 391 6.35 9.57 -12.92
N ARG A 392 5.51 9.22 -11.94
CA ARG A 392 4.21 9.88 -11.74
C ARG A 392 4.36 11.36 -11.41
N ARG A 393 5.29 11.72 -10.53
CA ARG A 393 5.57 13.13 -10.19
C ARG A 393 6.04 13.92 -11.40
N LEU A 394 6.93 13.35 -12.20
CA LEU A 394 7.41 13.96 -13.45
C LEU A 394 6.29 14.13 -14.47
N GLY A 395 5.31 13.24 -14.47
CA GLY A 395 4.12 13.31 -15.31
C GLY A 395 3.16 14.45 -14.98
N GLY A 396 3.32 15.12 -13.83
CA GLY A 396 2.46 16.22 -13.39
C GLY A 396 1.10 15.74 -12.84
N LYS A 397 0.13 16.68 -12.74
CA LYS A 397 -1.24 16.41 -12.23
C LYS A 397 -2.15 15.84 -13.33
N ALA A 398 -1.74 14.75 -13.96
CA ALA A 398 -2.53 14.07 -14.97
C ALA A 398 -3.60 13.17 -14.34
N ARG A 399 -4.81 13.16 -14.91
CA ARG A 399 -5.87 12.20 -14.54
C ARG A 399 -5.77 10.91 -15.33
N LYS A 400 -5.30 11.00 -16.58
CA LYS A 400 -5.06 9.86 -17.49
C LYS A 400 -3.59 9.82 -17.89
N ALA A 401 -3.08 8.66 -18.23
CA ALA A 401 -1.70 8.50 -18.69
C ALA A 401 -1.40 9.33 -19.95
N SER A 402 -2.39 9.49 -20.84
CA SER A 402 -2.29 10.33 -22.05
C SER A 402 -2.10 11.83 -21.77
N GLU A 403 -2.51 12.31 -20.60
CA GLU A 403 -2.32 13.71 -20.16
C GLU A 403 -0.97 13.91 -19.45
N SER A 404 -0.25 12.84 -19.14
CA SER A 404 1.03 12.87 -18.45
C SER A 404 2.13 13.45 -19.34
N GLN A 405 2.95 14.32 -18.77
CA GLN A 405 4.17 14.84 -19.43
C GLN A 405 5.29 13.79 -19.46
N TYR A 406 5.17 12.68 -18.78
CA TYR A 406 6.12 11.58 -18.80
C TYR A 406 5.79 10.62 -19.95
N PRO A 407 6.79 10.15 -20.76
CA PRO A 407 8.23 10.28 -20.52
C PRO A 407 8.88 11.55 -21.10
N GLU A 408 8.22 12.35 -21.93
CA GLU A 408 8.82 13.44 -22.72
C GLU A 408 9.51 14.50 -21.85
N VAL A 409 9.02 14.78 -20.66
CA VAL A 409 9.64 15.69 -19.69
C VAL A 409 11.12 15.36 -19.40
N LEU A 410 11.53 14.10 -19.58
CA LEU A 410 12.93 13.68 -19.39
C LEU A 410 13.88 14.31 -20.42
N ALA A 411 13.36 14.80 -21.55
CA ALA A 411 14.15 15.52 -22.55
C ALA A 411 14.62 16.89 -22.05
N ASP A 412 13.85 17.50 -21.18
CA ASP A 412 14.08 18.86 -20.67
C ASP A 412 14.98 18.87 -19.42
N LEU A 413 15.24 17.70 -18.81
CA LEU A 413 16.05 17.59 -17.60
C LEU A 413 17.56 17.72 -17.91
N GLY A 414 18.23 18.59 -17.16
CA GLY A 414 19.68 18.74 -17.22
C GLY A 414 20.43 17.76 -16.30
N PRO A 415 21.78 17.73 -16.35
CA PRO A 415 22.61 16.81 -15.58
C PRO A 415 22.35 16.86 -14.08
N ARG A 416 22.16 18.07 -13.51
CA ARG A 416 21.89 18.24 -12.07
C ARG A 416 20.56 17.64 -11.66
N GLU A 417 19.54 17.78 -12.49
CA GLU A 417 18.20 17.25 -12.20
C GLU A 417 18.18 15.72 -12.29
N LEU A 418 18.88 15.15 -13.28
CA LEU A 418 19.03 13.70 -13.39
C LEU A 418 19.81 13.11 -12.20
N THR A 419 20.86 13.77 -11.74
CA THR A 419 21.60 13.38 -10.53
C THR A 419 20.69 13.44 -9.29
N ALA A 420 19.95 14.54 -9.13
CA ALA A 420 19.03 14.71 -8.00
C ALA A 420 17.93 13.63 -7.96
N LEU A 421 17.41 13.19 -9.11
CA LEU A 421 16.45 12.07 -9.17
C LEU A 421 17.05 10.75 -8.67
N GLY A 422 18.31 10.47 -9.06
CA GLY A 422 19.02 9.28 -8.59
C GLY A 422 19.31 9.33 -7.09
N GLU A 423 19.77 10.49 -6.58
CA GLU A 423 20.04 10.72 -5.16
C GLU A 423 18.75 10.62 -4.33
N GLU A 424 17.64 11.16 -4.81
CA GLU A 424 16.33 11.04 -4.18
C GLU A 424 15.88 9.58 -4.09
N TYR A 425 16.05 8.81 -5.17
CA TYR A 425 15.76 7.38 -5.14
C TYR A 425 16.60 6.66 -4.07
N MET A 426 17.91 6.91 -4.04
CA MET A 426 18.81 6.31 -3.04
C MET A 426 18.40 6.65 -1.61
N ALA A 427 18.09 7.92 -1.35
CA ALA A 427 17.62 8.35 -0.02
C ALA A 427 16.30 7.69 0.42
N ARG A 428 15.38 7.43 -0.53
CA ARG A 428 14.12 6.73 -0.27
C ARG A 428 14.31 5.23 -0.06
N ALA A 429 15.27 4.61 -0.75
CA ALA A 429 15.59 3.20 -0.62
C ALA A 429 16.33 2.87 0.69
N GLU A 430 17.12 3.81 1.23
CA GLU A 430 17.98 3.61 2.41
C GLU A 430 17.24 3.03 3.64
N PRO A 431 16.04 3.49 4.04
CA PRO A 431 15.33 2.90 5.19
C PRO A 431 14.97 1.41 5.02
N HIS A 432 14.98 0.89 3.80
CA HIS A 432 14.69 -0.50 3.48
C HIS A 432 15.93 -1.40 3.46
N ARG A 433 17.11 -0.82 3.52
CA ARG A 433 18.41 -1.50 3.60
C ARG A 433 18.71 -1.83 5.06
N LYS A 434 18.47 -3.07 5.45
CA LYS A 434 18.58 -3.52 6.86
C LYS A 434 19.94 -4.11 7.21
N LEU A 435 20.68 -4.60 6.21
CA LEU A 435 21.93 -5.34 6.43
C LEU A 435 23.18 -4.50 6.11
N GLY A 436 23.03 -3.35 5.45
CA GLY A 436 24.15 -2.48 5.06
C GLY A 436 25.14 -3.15 4.09
N ARG A 437 24.66 -4.07 3.24
CA ARG A 437 25.50 -4.74 2.24
C ARG A 437 25.82 -3.80 1.07
N PRO A 438 26.92 -4.05 0.31
CA PRO A 438 27.32 -3.19 -0.82
C PRO A 438 26.22 -2.99 -1.87
N PHE A 439 25.42 -4.05 -2.15
CA PHE A 439 24.35 -4.00 -3.14
C PHE A 439 23.00 -4.29 -2.49
N PHE A 440 21.94 -3.71 -3.07
CA PHE A 440 20.58 -4.04 -2.68
C PHE A 440 19.67 -4.27 -3.90
N ILE A 441 18.64 -5.07 -3.70
CA ILE A 441 17.70 -5.43 -4.76
C ILE A 441 16.43 -4.60 -4.62
N ASP A 442 16.03 -3.90 -5.70
CA ASP A 442 14.68 -3.41 -5.92
C ASP A 442 13.98 -4.36 -6.91
N LYS A 443 13.15 -5.26 -6.37
CA LYS A 443 12.38 -6.19 -7.20
C LYS A 443 10.94 -5.66 -7.35
N MET A 444 10.76 -4.73 -8.29
CA MET A 444 9.46 -4.22 -8.71
C MET A 444 9.25 -4.56 -10.20
N PRO A 445 8.49 -5.63 -10.50
CA PRO A 445 8.31 -6.09 -11.89
C PRO A 445 7.93 -4.96 -12.85
N ASN A 446 6.98 -4.12 -12.47
CA ASN A 446 6.45 -3.03 -13.32
C ASN A 446 7.45 -1.91 -13.61
N ASN A 447 8.63 -1.88 -12.97
CA ASN A 447 9.71 -0.95 -13.31
C ASN A 447 10.25 -1.14 -14.73
N TRP A 448 9.87 -2.22 -15.44
CA TRP A 448 10.20 -2.39 -16.85
C TRP A 448 9.73 -1.21 -17.71
N ALA A 449 8.60 -0.60 -17.41
CA ALA A 449 8.07 0.54 -18.14
C ALA A 449 8.88 1.83 -17.93
N HIS A 450 9.82 1.85 -16.99
CA HIS A 450 10.61 3.02 -16.57
C HIS A 450 12.11 2.83 -16.77
N LEU A 451 12.55 1.88 -17.62
CA LEU A 451 13.97 1.58 -17.84
C LEU A 451 14.77 2.79 -18.34
N GLY A 452 14.15 3.65 -19.18
CA GLY A 452 14.79 4.89 -19.62
C GLY A 452 15.08 5.86 -18.46
N LEU A 453 14.13 6.04 -17.53
CA LEU A 453 14.32 6.84 -16.31
C LEU A 453 15.40 6.24 -15.41
N ILE A 454 15.35 4.92 -15.18
CA ILE A 454 16.36 4.21 -14.37
C ILE A 454 17.76 4.40 -14.96
N HIS A 455 17.92 4.26 -16.29
CA HIS A 455 19.20 4.45 -16.93
C HIS A 455 19.74 5.88 -16.83
N LEU A 456 18.87 6.88 -16.95
CA LEU A 456 19.24 8.29 -16.84
C LEU A 456 19.58 8.71 -15.41
N ALA A 457 18.78 8.28 -14.43
CA ALA A 457 18.97 8.67 -13.03
C ALA A 457 20.06 7.85 -12.33
N LEU A 458 20.24 6.57 -12.70
CA LEU A 458 21.11 5.59 -12.06
C LEU A 458 21.88 4.77 -13.12
N PRO A 459 22.82 5.42 -13.86
CA PRO A 459 23.49 4.78 -14.99
C PRO A 459 24.31 3.53 -14.62
N ASN A 460 24.77 3.41 -13.38
CA ASN A 460 25.58 2.29 -12.89
C ASN A 460 24.76 1.15 -12.25
N ALA A 461 23.46 1.34 -12.00
CA ALA A 461 22.60 0.30 -11.49
C ALA A 461 22.59 -0.94 -12.38
N LYS A 462 22.44 -2.13 -11.83
CA LYS A 462 22.24 -3.37 -12.59
C LYS A 462 20.78 -3.57 -12.92
N ILE A 463 20.48 -4.06 -14.12
CA ILE A 463 19.09 -4.30 -14.55
C ILE A 463 18.96 -5.75 -15.01
N ILE A 464 17.99 -6.45 -14.43
CA ILE A 464 17.72 -7.87 -14.70
C ILE A 464 16.27 -7.98 -15.14
N ASP A 465 16.04 -8.57 -16.31
CA ASP A 465 14.71 -8.90 -16.84
C ASP A 465 14.40 -10.36 -16.55
N ALA A 466 13.49 -10.64 -15.62
CA ALA A 466 12.98 -11.97 -15.34
C ALA A 466 11.86 -12.30 -16.33
N ARG A 467 12.11 -13.24 -17.23
CA ARG A 467 11.20 -13.62 -18.32
C ARG A 467 10.82 -15.09 -18.26
N ARG A 468 9.57 -15.37 -18.52
CA ARG A 468 8.99 -16.72 -18.55
C ARG A 468 8.12 -16.88 -19.80
N HIS A 469 7.92 -18.13 -20.25
CA HIS A 469 7.02 -18.47 -21.35
C HIS A 469 5.69 -17.70 -21.26
N PRO A 470 5.25 -17.00 -22.33
CA PRO A 470 4.10 -16.09 -22.29
C PRO A 470 2.84 -16.70 -21.68
N LEU A 471 2.44 -17.90 -22.16
CA LEU A 471 1.25 -18.57 -21.62
C LEU A 471 1.43 -18.98 -20.16
N GLY A 472 2.61 -19.47 -19.78
CA GLY A 472 2.92 -19.85 -18.39
C GLY A 472 2.89 -18.66 -17.44
N CYS A 473 3.48 -17.53 -17.84
CA CYS A 473 3.51 -16.30 -17.06
C CYS A 473 2.11 -15.67 -16.95
N CYS A 474 1.46 -15.43 -18.10
CA CYS A 474 0.18 -14.74 -18.16
C CYS A 474 -0.92 -15.54 -17.45
N PHE A 475 -1.06 -16.83 -17.73
CA PHE A 475 -2.09 -17.64 -17.09
C PHE A 475 -1.84 -17.79 -15.57
N SER A 476 -0.57 -17.88 -15.13
CA SER A 476 -0.25 -17.81 -13.71
C SER A 476 -0.63 -16.46 -13.07
N GLY A 477 -0.59 -15.37 -13.82
CA GLY A 477 -1.09 -14.06 -13.43
C GLY A 477 -2.62 -14.04 -13.35
N PHE A 478 -3.31 -14.57 -14.35
CA PHE A 478 -4.77 -14.65 -14.41
C PHE A 478 -5.39 -15.43 -13.24
N LYS A 479 -4.74 -16.49 -12.79
CA LYS A 479 -5.15 -17.27 -11.61
C LYS A 479 -4.81 -16.60 -10.27
N GLN A 480 -4.11 -15.48 -10.28
CA GLN A 480 -3.63 -14.82 -9.07
C GLN A 480 -4.43 -13.54 -8.81
N HIS A 481 -5.17 -13.49 -7.72
CA HIS A 481 -5.67 -12.21 -7.24
C HIS A 481 -4.52 -11.40 -6.63
N PHE A 482 -4.29 -10.20 -7.19
CA PHE A 482 -3.32 -9.23 -6.69
C PHE A 482 -4.04 -8.15 -5.89
N ALA A 483 -3.51 -7.80 -4.73
CA ALA A 483 -4.13 -6.79 -3.87
C ALA A 483 -4.16 -5.40 -4.53
N ARG A 484 -3.12 -5.02 -5.29
CA ARG A 484 -2.98 -3.71 -5.95
C ARG A 484 -2.08 -3.79 -7.18
N GLY A 485 -2.24 -2.84 -8.10
CA GLY A 485 -1.24 -2.49 -9.11
C GLY A 485 -1.14 -3.38 -10.34
N GLN A 486 -2.00 -4.39 -10.50
CA GLN A 486 -1.91 -5.36 -11.58
C GLN A 486 -3.25 -5.47 -12.35
N GLY A 487 -3.84 -4.32 -12.71
CA GLY A 487 -5.16 -4.24 -13.36
C GLY A 487 -5.29 -5.03 -14.66
N PHE A 488 -4.20 -5.17 -15.39
CA PHE A 488 -4.11 -5.92 -16.64
C PHE A 488 -4.27 -7.44 -16.48
N THR A 489 -4.15 -7.99 -15.27
CA THR A 489 -4.18 -9.46 -15.05
C THR A 489 -5.58 -10.04 -15.02
N TYR A 490 -6.62 -9.22 -14.97
CA TYR A 490 -8.00 -9.65 -14.79
C TYR A 490 -8.80 -9.85 -16.09
N ASP A 491 -8.12 -9.78 -17.24
CA ASP A 491 -8.63 -10.14 -18.56
C ASP A 491 -7.52 -10.79 -19.39
N LEU A 492 -7.84 -11.85 -20.14
CA LEU A 492 -6.84 -12.60 -20.91
C LEU A 492 -6.29 -11.78 -22.09
N SER A 493 -7.12 -10.93 -22.72
CA SER A 493 -6.68 -10.09 -23.84
C SER A 493 -5.85 -8.91 -23.34
N ASP A 494 -6.27 -8.26 -22.25
CA ASP A 494 -5.51 -7.19 -21.61
C ASP A 494 -4.12 -7.69 -21.18
N LEU A 495 -4.07 -8.90 -20.61
CA LEU A 495 -2.83 -9.54 -20.14
C LEU A 495 -1.88 -9.88 -21.30
N GLY A 496 -2.42 -10.39 -22.40
CA GLY A 496 -1.65 -10.68 -23.61
C GLY A 496 -1.07 -9.41 -24.24
N ARG A 497 -1.87 -8.34 -24.35
CA ARG A 497 -1.41 -7.03 -24.84
C ARG A 497 -0.31 -6.45 -23.95
N TYR A 498 -0.50 -6.50 -22.64
CA TYR A 498 0.50 -6.00 -21.70
C TYR A 498 1.83 -6.76 -21.82
N TYR A 499 1.78 -8.10 -21.97
CA TYR A 499 2.98 -8.90 -22.17
C TYR A 499 3.65 -8.56 -23.51
N ALA A 500 2.90 -8.40 -24.58
CA ALA A 500 3.43 -8.03 -25.89
C ALA A 500 4.09 -6.64 -25.87
N ALA A 501 3.46 -5.65 -25.24
CA ALA A 501 4.00 -4.31 -25.06
C ALA A 501 5.31 -4.30 -24.25
N TYR A 502 5.36 -5.11 -23.18
CA TYR A 502 6.59 -5.31 -22.40
C TYR A 502 7.73 -5.88 -23.25
N VAL A 503 7.49 -6.94 -24.03
CA VAL A 503 8.52 -7.56 -24.88
C VAL A 503 9.01 -6.59 -25.95
N ASP A 504 8.10 -5.85 -26.59
CA ASP A 504 8.41 -4.84 -27.59
C ASP A 504 9.28 -3.71 -27.03
N TYR A 505 8.95 -3.22 -25.85
CA TYR A 505 9.76 -2.16 -25.21
C TYR A 505 11.13 -2.66 -24.78
N LEU A 506 11.24 -3.87 -24.22
CA LEU A 506 12.54 -4.45 -23.85
C LEU A 506 13.43 -4.68 -25.08
N ALA A 507 12.85 -5.12 -26.19
CA ALA A 507 13.58 -5.26 -27.46
C ALA A 507 14.12 -3.89 -27.97
N HIS A 508 13.33 -2.84 -27.83
CA HIS A 508 13.78 -1.49 -28.14
C HIS A 508 14.95 -1.07 -27.24
N ILE A 509 14.84 -1.27 -25.91
CA ILE A 509 15.93 -0.96 -24.98
C ILE A 509 17.20 -1.74 -25.31
N ASP A 510 17.10 -3.04 -25.64
CA ASP A 510 18.26 -3.84 -26.08
C ASP A 510 18.92 -3.27 -27.34
N ALA A 511 18.13 -2.71 -28.28
CA ALA A 511 18.64 -2.11 -29.51
C ALA A 511 19.35 -0.76 -29.27
N VAL A 512 18.83 0.07 -28.35
CA VAL A 512 19.38 1.42 -28.09
C VAL A 512 20.45 1.43 -26.99
N LEU A 513 20.40 0.50 -26.03
CA LEU A 513 21.33 0.31 -24.92
C LEU A 513 21.82 -1.14 -24.84
N PRO A 514 22.59 -1.62 -25.83
CA PRO A 514 23.01 -3.03 -25.89
C PRO A 514 23.83 -3.43 -24.65
N GLY A 515 23.49 -4.61 -24.07
CA GLY A 515 24.15 -5.15 -22.89
C GLY A 515 23.73 -4.52 -21.55
N ARG A 516 22.79 -3.55 -21.56
CA ARG A 516 22.32 -2.88 -20.35
C ARG A 516 21.42 -3.73 -19.48
N VAL A 517 20.63 -4.63 -20.08
CA VAL A 517 19.68 -5.51 -19.42
C VAL A 517 20.15 -6.96 -19.56
N HIS A 518 20.30 -7.65 -18.42
CA HIS A 518 20.53 -9.10 -18.40
C HIS A 518 19.20 -9.83 -18.34
N ARG A 519 18.98 -10.78 -19.26
CA ARG A 519 17.72 -11.51 -19.33
C ARG A 519 17.87 -12.90 -18.73
N VAL A 520 17.10 -13.16 -17.68
CA VAL A 520 16.98 -14.47 -17.04
C VAL A 520 15.72 -15.16 -17.58
N ILE A 521 15.89 -16.24 -18.32
CA ILE A 521 14.79 -17.08 -18.82
C ILE A 521 14.46 -18.12 -17.76
N TYR A 522 13.23 -18.10 -17.24
CA TYR A 522 12.78 -18.97 -16.14
C TYR A 522 13.02 -20.46 -16.44
N GLU A 523 12.70 -20.90 -17.65
CA GLU A 523 12.85 -22.31 -18.05
C GLU A 523 14.31 -22.74 -18.07
N ARG A 524 15.26 -21.85 -18.45
CA ARG A 524 16.69 -22.11 -18.37
C ARG A 524 17.17 -22.16 -16.92
N MET A 525 16.73 -21.20 -16.11
CA MET A 525 17.05 -21.16 -14.66
C MET A 525 16.58 -22.44 -13.96
N VAL A 526 15.46 -23.03 -14.39
CA VAL A 526 14.96 -24.29 -13.84
C VAL A 526 15.73 -25.51 -14.37
N SER A 527 16.16 -25.51 -15.63
CA SER A 527 16.87 -26.63 -16.26
C SER A 527 18.37 -26.69 -15.93
N ASP A 528 19.01 -25.51 -15.79
CA ASP A 528 20.44 -25.38 -15.45
C ASP A 528 20.65 -24.21 -14.49
N PRO A 529 20.29 -24.39 -13.20
CA PRO A 529 20.36 -23.33 -12.19
C PRO A 529 21.79 -22.80 -12.01
N GLU A 530 22.82 -23.64 -12.12
CA GLU A 530 24.20 -23.22 -11.87
C GLU A 530 24.71 -22.29 -12.99
N ALA A 531 24.55 -22.70 -14.26
CA ALA A 531 25.00 -21.88 -15.38
C ALA A 531 24.30 -20.52 -15.42
N GLU A 532 22.96 -20.49 -15.22
CA GLU A 532 22.18 -19.24 -15.21
C GLU A 532 22.52 -18.37 -13.99
N THR A 533 22.78 -18.96 -12.79
CA THR A 533 23.22 -18.22 -11.61
C THR A 533 24.61 -17.59 -11.82
N ARG A 534 25.55 -18.32 -12.42
CA ARG A 534 26.89 -17.79 -12.75
C ARG A 534 26.80 -16.62 -13.72
N ALA A 535 25.97 -16.73 -14.77
CA ALA A 535 25.76 -15.64 -15.73
C ALA A 535 25.11 -14.42 -15.08
N LEU A 536 24.14 -14.63 -14.21
CA LEU A 536 23.46 -13.59 -13.44
C LEU A 536 24.44 -12.83 -12.53
N LEU A 537 25.25 -13.54 -11.76
CA LEU A 537 26.25 -12.94 -10.86
C LEU A 537 27.35 -12.21 -11.65
N ALA A 538 27.79 -12.77 -12.77
CA ALA A 538 28.77 -12.12 -13.65
C ALA A 538 28.26 -10.78 -14.19
N HIS A 539 26.97 -10.67 -14.60
CA HIS A 539 26.35 -9.42 -14.99
C HIS A 539 26.32 -8.39 -13.84
N CYS A 540 26.10 -8.85 -12.61
CA CYS A 540 26.15 -8.00 -11.43
C CYS A 540 27.57 -7.61 -11.01
N GLY A 541 28.60 -8.22 -11.59
CA GLY A 541 30.01 -8.03 -11.19
C GLY A 541 30.34 -8.72 -9.86
N LEU A 542 29.61 -9.79 -9.51
CA LEU A 542 29.72 -10.53 -8.26
C LEU A 542 30.44 -11.88 -8.47
N PRO A 543 31.30 -12.33 -7.55
CA PRO A 543 31.85 -13.68 -7.58
C PRO A 543 30.75 -14.72 -7.36
N PHE A 544 30.99 -15.94 -7.81
CA PHE A 544 30.07 -17.03 -7.54
C PHE A 544 30.15 -17.48 -6.08
N GLU A 545 29.00 -17.67 -5.44
CA GLU A 545 28.85 -18.24 -4.09
C GLU A 545 27.84 -19.40 -4.12
N ASP A 546 28.20 -20.54 -3.53
CA ASP A 546 27.32 -21.73 -3.45
C ASP A 546 26.00 -21.47 -2.72
N ALA A 547 25.97 -20.49 -1.82
CA ALA A 547 24.76 -20.06 -1.12
C ALA A 547 23.65 -19.61 -2.09
N CYS A 548 24.01 -19.08 -3.26
CA CYS A 548 23.05 -18.68 -4.29
C CYS A 548 22.29 -19.87 -4.89
N LEU A 549 22.90 -21.08 -4.92
CA LEU A 549 22.20 -22.31 -5.35
C LEU A 549 21.33 -22.91 -4.24
N ARG A 550 21.65 -22.62 -2.97
CA ARG A 550 20.85 -23.00 -1.81
C ARG A 550 19.96 -21.86 -1.30
N PHE A 551 19.45 -21.04 -2.20
CA PHE A 551 18.63 -19.85 -1.91
C PHE A 551 17.42 -20.15 -1.02
N TYR A 552 16.91 -21.38 -1.01
CA TYR A 552 15.79 -21.83 -0.18
C TYR A 552 16.15 -21.98 1.30
N GLU A 553 17.42 -21.95 1.66
CA GLU A 553 17.91 -21.91 3.04
C GLU A 553 17.96 -20.49 3.62
N ASN A 554 17.69 -19.47 2.80
CA ASN A 554 17.70 -18.07 3.22
C ASN A 554 16.43 -17.72 4.00
N ASP A 555 16.59 -17.35 5.27
CA ASP A 555 15.50 -17.05 6.22
C ASP A 555 14.86 -15.67 6.06
N ARG A 556 15.28 -14.86 5.07
CA ARG A 556 14.71 -13.52 4.89
C ARG A 556 13.20 -13.54 4.72
N ALA A 557 12.55 -12.49 5.19
CA ALA A 557 11.11 -12.28 4.97
C ALA A 557 10.82 -12.05 3.47
N VAL A 558 9.86 -12.80 2.92
CA VAL A 558 9.47 -12.72 1.49
C VAL A 558 8.01 -12.32 1.37
N ARG A 559 7.74 -11.09 0.90
CA ARG A 559 6.40 -10.52 0.80
C ARG A 559 5.89 -10.55 -0.65
N THR A 560 5.71 -11.74 -1.22
CA THR A 560 5.19 -11.90 -2.58
C THR A 560 4.20 -13.06 -2.67
N ALA A 561 3.45 -13.15 -3.78
CA ALA A 561 2.58 -14.27 -4.08
C ALA A 561 3.35 -15.60 -4.28
N SER A 562 4.69 -15.56 -4.37
CA SER A 562 5.56 -16.72 -4.57
C SER A 562 6.40 -17.06 -3.33
N SER A 563 6.10 -16.47 -2.15
CA SER A 563 6.90 -16.65 -0.93
C SER A 563 7.14 -18.11 -0.56
N GLU A 564 6.10 -18.93 -0.60
CA GLU A 564 6.21 -20.36 -0.25
C GLU A 564 6.99 -21.19 -1.29
N GLN A 565 6.96 -20.75 -2.55
CA GLN A 565 7.63 -21.46 -3.63
C GLN A 565 9.15 -21.35 -3.57
N VAL A 566 9.66 -20.19 -3.11
CA VAL A 566 11.11 -19.94 -3.02
C VAL A 566 11.76 -20.45 -1.73
N ARG A 567 10.98 -21.06 -0.84
CA ARG A 567 11.45 -21.74 0.38
C ARG A 567 11.72 -23.24 0.16
N ARG A 568 11.72 -23.67 -1.09
CA ARG A 568 11.97 -25.04 -1.52
C ARG A 568 12.97 -25.04 -2.67
N PRO A 569 13.70 -26.13 -2.88
CA PRO A 569 14.49 -26.30 -4.10
C PRO A 569 13.66 -26.09 -5.36
N ILE A 570 14.32 -25.73 -6.45
CA ILE A 570 13.66 -25.55 -7.76
C ILE A 570 12.95 -26.84 -8.16
N PHE A 571 11.69 -26.72 -8.60
CA PHE A 571 10.88 -27.84 -9.11
C PHE A 571 10.38 -27.52 -10.52
N THR A 572 10.34 -28.54 -11.36
CA THR A 572 10.06 -28.41 -12.80
C THR A 572 8.58 -28.36 -13.17
N ASP A 573 7.70 -28.92 -12.33
CA ASP A 573 6.29 -29.20 -12.66
C ASP A 573 5.43 -27.95 -12.94
N ALA A 574 5.89 -26.78 -12.49
CA ALA A 574 5.15 -25.54 -12.66
C ALA A 574 5.28 -24.91 -14.05
N ALA A 575 6.24 -25.33 -14.87
CA ALA A 575 6.53 -24.66 -16.15
C ALA A 575 5.38 -24.82 -17.15
N ASP A 576 4.83 -26.03 -17.29
CA ASP A 576 3.85 -26.42 -18.30
C ASP A 576 2.40 -26.54 -17.80
N HIS A 577 2.13 -26.18 -16.56
CA HIS A 577 0.80 -26.34 -15.95
C HIS A 577 -0.34 -25.63 -16.71
N TRP A 578 -0.02 -24.55 -17.45
CA TRP A 578 -0.96 -23.84 -18.30
C TRP A 578 -1.58 -24.70 -19.41
N ARG A 579 -0.92 -25.81 -19.82
CA ARG A 579 -1.39 -26.73 -20.87
C ARG A 579 -2.73 -27.38 -20.50
N ASN A 580 -3.00 -27.59 -19.22
CA ASN A 580 -4.28 -28.13 -18.75
C ASN A 580 -5.46 -27.17 -19.02
N PHE A 581 -5.17 -25.89 -19.26
CA PHE A 581 -6.15 -24.84 -19.53
C PHE A 581 -6.12 -24.34 -20.97
N ASP A 582 -5.32 -24.97 -21.83
CA ASP A 582 -5.12 -24.57 -23.23
C ASP A 582 -6.41 -24.33 -24.03
N PRO A 583 -7.51 -25.11 -23.84
CA PRO A 583 -8.77 -24.88 -24.57
C PRO A 583 -9.40 -23.51 -24.33
N TRP A 584 -9.15 -22.86 -23.20
CA TRP A 584 -9.73 -21.57 -22.82
C TRP A 584 -8.80 -20.37 -23.07
N LEU A 585 -7.56 -20.60 -23.53
CA LEU A 585 -6.54 -19.55 -23.68
C LEU A 585 -6.53 -18.89 -25.09
N ALA A 586 -7.52 -19.15 -25.93
CA ALA A 586 -7.59 -18.56 -27.27
C ALA A 586 -7.52 -17.00 -27.27
N PRO A 587 -8.22 -16.28 -26.39
CA PRO A 587 -8.11 -14.81 -26.32
C PRO A 587 -6.69 -14.34 -25.96
N LEU A 588 -6.04 -15.01 -25.01
CA LEU A 588 -4.65 -14.73 -24.63
C LEU A 588 -3.69 -14.96 -25.78
N LYS A 589 -3.81 -16.11 -26.48
CA LYS A 589 -2.95 -16.45 -27.62
C LYS A 589 -3.08 -15.41 -28.74
N ALA A 590 -4.32 -15.00 -29.04
CA ALA A 590 -4.59 -13.98 -30.06
C ALA A 590 -3.95 -12.63 -29.69
N ALA A 591 -4.04 -12.22 -28.41
CA ALA A 591 -3.48 -10.96 -27.95
C ALA A 591 -1.93 -10.96 -27.86
N LEU A 592 -1.32 -12.12 -27.59
CA LEU A 592 0.14 -12.27 -27.59
C LEU A 592 0.72 -12.20 -29.02
N GLY A 593 -0.01 -12.71 -30.01
CA GLY A 593 0.42 -12.69 -31.41
C GLY A 593 1.84 -13.23 -31.62
N PRO A 594 2.68 -12.56 -32.44
CA PRO A 594 4.03 -13.04 -32.79
C PRO A 594 4.98 -13.25 -31.59
N VAL A 595 4.70 -12.60 -30.45
CA VAL A 595 5.54 -12.75 -29.23
C VAL A 595 5.48 -14.19 -28.71
N LEU A 596 4.35 -14.87 -28.88
CA LEU A 596 4.22 -16.27 -28.48
C LEU A 596 5.10 -17.19 -29.34
N ASP A 597 5.14 -16.96 -30.64
CA ASP A 597 5.84 -17.82 -31.60
C ASP A 597 7.37 -17.62 -31.55
N CYS A 598 7.80 -16.39 -31.22
CA CYS A 598 9.22 -16.02 -31.19
C CYS A 598 9.91 -16.30 -29.84
N TYR A 599 9.15 -16.62 -28.79
CA TYR A 599 9.73 -16.83 -27.46
C TYR A 599 10.90 -17.84 -27.48
N PRO A 600 12.02 -17.61 -26.76
CA PRO A 600 12.30 -16.52 -25.82
C PRO A 600 12.82 -15.21 -26.45
N LYS A 601 12.94 -15.12 -27.76
CA LYS A 601 13.33 -13.90 -28.47
C LYS A 601 12.12 -12.95 -28.62
N ALA A 602 12.41 -11.71 -28.97
CA ALA A 602 11.38 -10.78 -29.41
C ALA A 602 11.12 -10.93 -30.94
N PRO A 603 9.91 -10.59 -31.44
CA PRO A 603 9.66 -10.56 -32.88
C PRO A 603 10.62 -9.59 -33.59
N GLY A 604 11.22 -10.05 -34.70
CA GLY A 604 12.13 -9.24 -35.54
C GLY A 604 13.56 -9.09 -35.00
N THR A 605 13.96 -9.86 -33.98
CA THR A 605 15.33 -9.84 -33.43
C THR A 605 16.13 -11.10 -33.76
#